data_ec72e740dd4b18ab93f05868aa6a47ee
#
_entry.id   ec72e740dd4b18ab93f05868aa6a47ee
#
_cell.length_a   1.000
_cell.length_b   1.000
_cell.length_c   1.000
_cell.angle_alpha   90.00
_cell.angle_beta   90.00
_cell.angle_gamma   90.00
#
_symmetry.space_group_name_H-M   'P 1'
#
loop_
_entity.id
_entity.type
_entity.pdbx_description
1 polymer ?
#
loop_
_entity_poly.entity_id
_entity_poly.type
_entity_poly.pdbx_seq_one_letter_code
_entity_poly.pdbx_strand_id
1 'polypeptide(L)'
;MMDYVLESATTTLETRKYLRPPGALPEKLFVSSCKRCGSCAQACPNKCIQLLPETVGIEFGTPIMNYTAAGCDMCRRCIEACPTKVLSEDYIDQPIGKAIINRNICMAASGGICSQNCLAGCSTYNAIDNNSHTIPEIDPNRCMGCGECIHSCIMSPSAIQVETIQY
;
A
#
# COMPACT_ATOMS: atom_id res chain seq x y z
N MET A 1 25.25 33.14 26.85
CA MET A 1 23.91 32.90 26.34
C MET A 1 24.07 32.38 24.91
N MET A 2 23.94 31.10 24.70
CA MET A 2 23.98 30.50 23.37
C MET A 2 22.54 30.31 22.94
N ASP A 3 22.12 31.11 21.95
CA ASP A 3 20.83 30.97 21.28
C ASP A 3 20.84 29.70 20.46
N TYR A 4 20.11 28.69 20.91
CA TYR A 4 19.78 27.53 20.11
C TYR A 4 18.69 27.95 19.12
N VAL A 5 19.10 28.26 17.90
CA VAL A 5 18.18 28.41 16.76
C VAL A 5 17.63 27.03 16.44
N LEU A 6 16.38 26.80 16.79
CA LEU A 6 15.59 25.68 16.28
C LEU A 6 15.42 25.89 14.78
N GLU A 7 16.28 25.27 13.98
CA GLU A 7 16.02 25.11 12.55
C GLU A 7 14.73 24.33 12.40
N SER A 8 13.68 25.03 11.98
CA SER A 8 12.45 24.43 11.51
C SER A 8 12.78 23.45 10.39
N ALA A 9 12.71 22.17 10.69
CA ALA A 9 12.79 21.12 9.69
C ALA A 9 11.68 21.36 8.66
N THR A 10 12.03 21.90 7.52
CA THR A 10 11.17 21.96 6.34
C THR A 10 10.89 20.52 5.99
N THR A 11 9.69 20.04 6.30
CA THR A 11 9.21 18.71 5.93
C THR A 11 9.09 18.68 4.41
N THR A 12 10.18 18.34 3.74
CA THR A 12 10.13 17.97 2.33
C THR A 12 9.25 16.72 2.26
N LEU A 13 8.10 16.84 1.61
CA LEU A 13 7.21 15.72 1.33
C LEU A 13 8.03 14.60 0.67
N GLU A 14 8.29 13.54 1.42
CA GLU A 14 9.05 12.41 0.91
C GLU A 14 8.14 11.59 -0.01
N THR A 15 8.42 11.65 -1.31
CA THR A 15 7.69 10.87 -2.30
C THR A 15 8.17 9.43 -2.27
N ARG A 16 7.32 8.51 -1.85
CA ARG A 16 7.57 7.07 -2.00
C ARG A 16 7.41 6.67 -3.47
N LYS A 17 8.45 6.08 -4.02
CA LYS A 17 8.42 5.53 -5.38
C LYS A 17 7.72 4.18 -5.44
N TYR A 18 7.74 3.42 -4.37
CA TYR A 18 7.18 2.07 -4.29
C TYR A 18 6.21 1.94 -3.12
N LEU A 19 5.22 1.08 -3.29
CA LEU A 19 4.36 0.66 -2.19
C LEU A 19 5.17 -0.16 -1.19
N ARG A 20 5.34 0.31 0.02
CA ARG A 20 6.07 -0.39 1.08
C ARG A 20 5.12 -1.26 1.91
N PRO A 21 5.61 -2.36 2.51
CA PRO A 21 4.80 -3.15 3.44
C PRO A 21 4.25 -2.31 4.59
N PRO A 22 3.15 -2.77 5.26
CA PRO A 22 2.57 -2.04 6.38
C PRO A 22 3.58 -1.81 7.49
N GLY A 23 3.48 -0.68 8.17
CA GLY A 23 4.39 -0.28 9.23
C GLY A 23 5.75 0.25 8.76
N ALA A 24 5.92 0.53 7.47
CA ALA A 24 7.19 1.01 6.93
C ALA A 24 7.54 2.41 7.44
N LEU A 25 8.78 2.59 7.92
CA LEU A 25 9.36 3.89 8.27
C LEU A 25 9.35 4.87 7.07
N PRO A 26 9.55 6.18 7.29
CA PRO A 26 9.77 7.14 6.21
C PRO A 26 10.84 6.67 5.23
N GLU A 27 10.67 6.93 3.94
CA GLU A 27 11.38 6.25 2.85
C GLU A 27 12.92 6.29 2.99
N LYS A 28 13.51 7.44 3.34
CA LYS A 28 14.96 7.55 3.53
C LYS A 28 15.47 6.63 4.65
N LEU A 29 14.79 6.62 5.79
CA LEU A 29 15.14 5.75 6.92
C LEU A 29 14.92 4.30 6.55
N PHE A 30 13.82 3.99 5.86
CA PHE A 30 13.52 2.65 5.41
C PHE A 30 14.63 2.08 4.53
N VAL A 31 15.01 2.78 3.46
CA VAL A 31 16.03 2.33 2.49
C VAL A 31 17.40 2.21 3.13
N SER A 32 17.78 3.17 4.00
CA SER A 32 19.09 3.17 4.65
C SER A 32 19.26 2.10 5.73
N SER A 33 18.19 1.74 6.43
CA SER A 33 18.24 0.81 7.58
C SER A 33 17.77 -0.62 7.24
N CYS A 34 17.18 -0.83 6.06
CA CYS A 34 16.75 -2.15 5.62
C CYS A 34 17.94 -3.06 5.32
N LYS A 35 18.01 -4.21 6.00
CA LYS A 35 19.04 -5.23 5.77
C LYS A 35 18.85 -6.05 4.48
N ARG A 36 17.74 -5.86 3.76
CA ARG A 36 17.41 -6.59 2.52
C ARG A 36 17.41 -8.13 2.71
N CYS A 37 17.11 -8.58 3.92
CA CYS A 37 17.21 -10.01 4.31
C CYS A 37 16.05 -10.88 3.78
N GLY A 38 14.96 -10.28 3.28
CA GLY A 38 13.81 -10.99 2.76
C GLY A 38 12.88 -11.63 3.81
N SER A 39 13.17 -11.51 5.12
CA SER A 39 12.37 -12.11 6.18
C SER A 39 10.89 -11.71 6.13
N CYS A 40 10.60 -10.44 5.83
CA CYS A 40 9.23 -9.94 5.70
C CYS A 40 8.47 -10.59 4.53
N ALA A 41 9.15 -10.84 3.40
CA ALA A 41 8.56 -11.53 2.26
C ALA A 41 8.29 -13.00 2.55
N GLN A 42 9.21 -13.68 3.27
CA GLN A 42 9.05 -15.08 3.69
C GLN A 42 7.92 -15.24 4.69
N ALA A 43 7.79 -14.30 5.64
CA ALA A 43 6.77 -14.33 6.68
C ALA A 43 5.35 -14.00 6.15
N CYS A 44 5.22 -13.43 4.96
CA CYS A 44 3.93 -13.04 4.40
C CYS A 44 3.13 -14.27 3.94
N PRO A 45 1.98 -14.58 4.55
CA PRO A 45 1.16 -15.74 4.15
C PRO A 45 0.57 -15.56 2.76
N ASN A 46 0.17 -14.34 2.41
CA ASN A 46 -0.45 -14.01 1.14
C ASN A 46 0.56 -13.80 -0.02
N LYS A 47 1.87 -13.88 0.27
CA LYS A 47 2.95 -13.67 -0.72
C LYS A 47 2.83 -12.33 -1.49
N CYS A 48 2.22 -11.33 -0.87
CA CYS A 48 2.05 -9.99 -1.45
C CYS A 48 3.25 -9.05 -1.19
N ILE A 49 4.36 -9.56 -0.66
CA ILE A 49 5.63 -8.82 -0.49
C ILE A 49 6.68 -9.43 -1.42
N GLN A 50 7.28 -8.58 -2.23
CA GLN A 50 8.34 -8.93 -3.16
C GLN A 50 9.58 -8.06 -2.90
N LEU A 51 10.77 -8.57 -3.22
CA LEU A 51 12.00 -7.79 -3.14
C LEU A 51 12.30 -7.13 -4.49
N LEU A 52 12.75 -5.89 -4.46
CA LEU A 52 13.13 -5.16 -5.65
C LEU A 52 14.36 -5.81 -6.33
N PRO A 53 14.35 -5.94 -7.67
CA PRO A 53 15.44 -6.55 -8.43
C PRO A 53 16.69 -5.66 -8.46
N GLU A 54 17.84 -6.23 -8.84
CA GLU A 54 19.14 -5.54 -8.91
C GLU A 54 19.16 -4.32 -9.85
N THR A 55 18.25 -4.28 -10.81
CA THR A 55 18.16 -3.22 -11.82
C THR A 55 17.74 -1.85 -11.31
N VAL A 56 17.24 -1.75 -10.06
CA VAL A 56 16.68 -0.50 -9.50
C VAL A 56 17.68 0.34 -8.68
N GLY A 57 18.96 -0.04 -8.63
CA GLY A 57 20.01 0.72 -7.95
C GLY A 57 19.97 0.60 -6.42
N ILE A 58 20.04 1.73 -5.69
CA ILE A 58 20.19 1.74 -4.23
C ILE A 58 19.03 1.08 -3.45
N GLU A 59 17.88 0.96 -4.07
CA GLU A 59 16.67 0.36 -3.47
C GLU A 59 16.63 -1.16 -3.66
N PHE A 60 17.60 -1.74 -4.40
CA PHE A 60 17.72 -3.18 -4.61
C PHE A 60 17.53 -3.97 -3.33
N GLY A 61 16.78 -5.05 -3.42
CA GLY A 61 16.54 -5.98 -2.33
C GLY A 61 15.60 -5.46 -1.22
N THR A 62 15.17 -4.20 -1.30
CA THR A 62 14.16 -3.71 -0.35
C THR A 62 12.76 -4.24 -0.69
N PRO A 63 11.91 -4.51 0.33
CA PRO A 63 10.58 -5.08 0.08
C PRO A 63 9.60 -4.04 -0.45
N ILE A 64 8.76 -4.50 -1.38
CA ILE A 64 7.62 -3.77 -1.93
C ILE A 64 6.37 -4.62 -1.88
N MET A 65 5.21 -3.96 -1.91
CA MET A 65 3.95 -4.68 -2.10
C MET A 65 3.77 -5.05 -3.57
N ASN A 66 3.35 -6.29 -3.81
CA ASN A 66 2.95 -6.81 -5.11
C ASN A 66 1.64 -7.57 -4.96
N TYR A 67 0.58 -7.02 -5.50
CA TYR A 67 -0.77 -7.58 -5.40
C TYR A 67 -1.12 -8.54 -6.55
N THR A 68 -0.14 -9.14 -7.21
CA THR A 68 -0.41 -10.08 -8.31
C THR A 68 -1.10 -11.36 -7.83
N ALA A 69 -0.70 -11.89 -6.68
CA ALA A 69 -1.22 -13.13 -6.13
C ALA A 69 -2.37 -12.93 -5.15
N ALA A 70 -2.27 -11.95 -4.27
CA ALA A 70 -3.27 -11.66 -3.24
C ALA A 70 -3.10 -10.25 -2.69
N GLY A 71 -4.11 -9.73 -2.00
CA GLY A 71 -4.03 -8.51 -1.19
C GLY A 71 -3.37 -8.76 0.17
N CYS A 72 -3.21 -7.70 0.95
CA CYS A 72 -2.65 -7.74 2.29
C CYS A 72 -3.77 -7.80 3.34
N ASP A 73 -3.81 -8.84 4.14
CA ASP A 73 -4.76 -9.02 5.25
C ASP A 73 -4.38 -8.25 6.53
N MET A 74 -3.30 -7.44 6.48
CA MET A 74 -2.78 -6.65 7.60
C MET A 74 -2.42 -7.48 8.84
N CYS A 75 -2.01 -8.75 8.66
CA CYS A 75 -1.70 -9.70 9.74
C CYS A 75 -0.44 -9.38 10.56
N ARG A 76 0.34 -8.36 10.18
CA ARG A 76 1.55 -7.84 10.87
C ARG A 76 2.75 -8.78 10.94
N ARG A 77 2.68 -10.00 10.41
CA ARG A 77 3.80 -10.96 10.44
C ARG A 77 5.10 -10.42 9.82
N CYS A 78 4.98 -9.54 8.82
CA CYS A 78 6.15 -8.87 8.23
C CYS A 78 6.83 -7.90 9.20
N ILE A 79 6.08 -7.26 10.09
CA ILE A 79 6.60 -6.37 11.15
C ILE A 79 7.33 -7.21 12.19
N GLU A 80 6.70 -8.28 12.69
CA GLU A 80 7.29 -9.21 13.67
C GLU A 80 8.60 -9.82 13.16
N ALA A 81 8.64 -10.19 11.87
CA ALA A 81 9.82 -10.79 11.24
C ALA A 81 10.94 -9.79 10.91
N CYS A 82 10.72 -8.47 11.06
CA CYS A 82 11.70 -7.47 10.69
C CYS A 82 12.80 -7.28 11.76
N PRO A 83 14.06 -7.70 11.52
CA PRO A 83 15.10 -7.63 12.54
C PRO A 83 15.61 -6.22 12.80
N THR A 84 15.45 -5.30 11.84
CA THR A 84 15.92 -3.90 11.96
C THR A 84 14.81 -2.93 12.34
N LYS A 85 13.57 -3.42 12.50
CA LYS A 85 12.40 -2.62 12.84
C LYS A 85 12.12 -1.47 11.85
N VAL A 86 12.58 -1.59 10.60
CA VAL A 86 12.16 -0.68 9.51
C VAL A 86 10.69 -0.89 9.11
N LEU A 87 10.11 -2.01 9.52
CA LEU A 87 8.67 -2.23 9.63
C LEU A 87 8.36 -2.23 11.13
N SER A 88 7.55 -1.27 11.60
CA SER A 88 7.25 -1.05 13.01
C SER A 88 5.75 -0.86 13.24
N GLU A 89 5.28 -1.29 14.41
CA GLU A 89 3.90 -1.06 14.85
C GLU A 89 3.57 0.44 14.99
N ASP A 90 4.58 1.27 15.27
CA ASP A 90 4.40 2.72 15.38
C ASP A 90 3.89 3.39 14.09
N TYR A 91 4.05 2.71 12.95
CA TYR A 91 3.66 3.20 11.63
C TYR A 91 2.54 2.37 11.00
N ILE A 92 1.90 1.46 11.75
CA ILE A 92 0.89 0.54 11.20
C ILE A 92 -0.37 1.25 10.70
N ASP A 93 -0.71 2.38 11.30
CA ASP A 93 -1.90 3.17 10.94
C ASP A 93 -1.67 4.03 9.69
N GLN A 94 -0.43 4.08 9.19
CA GLN A 94 -0.14 4.76 7.93
C GLN A 94 -0.52 3.87 6.75
N PRO A 95 -1.27 4.40 5.78
CA PRO A 95 -1.67 3.60 4.63
C PRO A 95 -0.46 3.19 3.77
N ILE A 96 -0.53 1.99 3.23
CA ILE A 96 0.44 1.44 2.24
C ILE A 96 0.43 2.29 0.97
N GLY A 97 -0.76 2.67 0.55
CA GLY A 97 -1.07 3.44 -0.65
C GLY A 97 -2.54 3.79 -0.69
N LYS A 98 -3.02 4.27 -1.82
CA LYS A 98 -4.45 4.54 -2.05
C LYS A 98 -4.93 3.79 -3.29
N ALA A 99 -6.03 3.08 -3.14
CA ALA A 99 -6.67 2.45 -4.28
C ALA A 99 -7.36 3.50 -5.14
N ILE A 100 -7.28 3.31 -6.45
CA ILE A 100 -7.98 4.12 -7.45
C ILE A 100 -8.74 3.21 -8.41
N ILE A 101 -9.85 3.70 -8.95
CA ILE A 101 -10.66 2.99 -9.94
C ILE A 101 -10.43 3.62 -11.32
N ASN A 102 -9.90 2.84 -12.25
CA ASN A 102 -9.83 3.25 -13.65
C ASN A 102 -11.22 3.14 -14.28
N ARG A 103 -11.88 4.27 -14.45
CA ARG A 103 -13.26 4.34 -14.99
C ARG A 103 -13.38 3.84 -16.43
N ASN A 104 -12.30 3.84 -17.20
CA ASN A 104 -12.29 3.31 -18.57
C ASN A 104 -12.31 1.77 -18.60
N ILE A 105 -11.88 1.11 -17.53
CA ILE A 105 -11.86 -0.35 -17.39
C ILE A 105 -13.04 -0.83 -16.57
N CYS A 106 -13.51 -0.01 -15.61
CA CYS A 106 -14.59 -0.37 -14.69
C CYS A 106 -15.90 -0.63 -15.45
N MET A 107 -16.40 -1.87 -15.38
CA MET A 107 -17.65 -2.27 -16.04
C MET A 107 -18.83 -1.43 -15.59
N ALA A 108 -18.96 -1.13 -14.29
CA ALA A 108 -20.03 -0.30 -13.77
C ALA A 108 -19.97 1.14 -14.33
N ALA A 109 -18.75 1.70 -14.49
CA ALA A 109 -18.56 3.02 -15.08
C ALA A 109 -18.89 3.09 -16.57
N SER A 110 -18.78 1.95 -17.27
CA SER A 110 -19.14 1.82 -18.69
C SER A 110 -20.64 1.52 -18.91
N GLY A 111 -21.46 1.52 -17.86
CA GLY A 111 -22.87 1.20 -17.93
C GLY A 111 -23.18 -0.29 -18.00
N GLY A 112 -22.19 -1.16 -17.78
CA GLY A 112 -22.35 -2.60 -17.72
C GLY A 112 -22.90 -3.08 -16.38
N ILE A 113 -23.45 -4.30 -16.36
CA ILE A 113 -23.92 -4.95 -15.13
C ILE A 113 -22.72 -5.52 -14.39
N CYS A 114 -22.43 -4.99 -13.21
CA CYS A 114 -21.35 -5.44 -12.34
C CYS A 114 -21.90 -5.82 -10.95
N SER A 115 -21.47 -6.97 -10.43
CA SER A 115 -21.83 -7.40 -9.06
C SER A 115 -21.16 -6.55 -7.95
N GLN A 116 -20.26 -5.63 -8.31
CA GLN A 116 -19.55 -4.73 -7.39
C GLN A 116 -18.84 -5.47 -6.23
N ASN A 117 -18.24 -6.62 -6.52
CA ASN A 117 -17.54 -7.43 -5.53
C ASN A 117 -16.38 -6.68 -4.84
N CYS A 118 -15.91 -5.59 -5.43
CA CYS A 118 -14.90 -4.71 -4.82
C CYS A 118 -15.38 -4.10 -3.48
N LEU A 119 -16.68 -3.87 -3.30
CA LEU A 119 -17.24 -3.43 -2.02
C LEU A 119 -17.06 -4.54 -0.96
N ALA A 120 -17.41 -5.78 -1.31
CA ALA A 120 -17.22 -6.93 -0.43
C ALA A 120 -15.74 -7.16 -0.10
N GLY A 121 -14.84 -7.00 -1.08
CA GLY A 121 -13.40 -7.07 -0.88
C GLY A 121 -12.83 -5.95 0.01
N CYS A 122 -13.57 -4.88 0.23
CA CYS A 122 -13.18 -3.78 1.11
C CYS A 122 -13.86 -3.84 2.50
N SER A 123 -14.33 -5.00 2.91
CA SER A 123 -15.14 -5.18 4.14
C SER A 123 -14.44 -4.74 5.43
N THR A 124 -13.12 -4.86 5.51
CA THR A 124 -12.34 -4.48 6.70
C THR A 124 -12.32 -2.96 6.94
N TYR A 125 -12.17 -2.17 5.88
CA TYR A 125 -12.03 -0.72 5.99
C TYR A 125 -13.26 0.04 5.51
N ASN A 126 -14.16 -0.64 4.80
CA ASN A 126 -15.36 -0.04 4.21
C ASN A 126 -15.05 1.27 3.45
N ALA A 127 -13.90 1.29 2.76
CA ALA A 127 -13.42 2.45 2.03
C ALA A 127 -14.03 2.56 0.63
N ILE A 128 -14.70 1.52 0.14
CA ILE A 128 -15.40 1.53 -1.14
C ILE A 128 -16.89 1.59 -0.88
N ASP A 129 -17.54 2.54 -1.52
CA ASP A 129 -18.95 2.83 -1.38
C ASP A 129 -19.57 3.04 -2.78
N ASN A 130 -20.86 2.81 -2.93
CA ASN A 130 -21.60 3.14 -4.14
C ASN A 130 -22.63 4.26 -3.96
N ASN A 131 -22.83 4.79 -2.73
CA ASN A 131 -23.68 5.92 -2.37
C ASN A 131 -25.02 5.97 -3.16
N SER A 132 -25.66 4.82 -3.38
CA SER A 132 -26.84 4.66 -4.23
C SER A 132 -26.57 4.91 -5.73
N HIS A 133 -25.34 5.08 -6.14
CA HIS A 133 -24.91 5.16 -7.52
C HIS A 133 -24.40 3.80 -8.03
N THR A 134 -24.47 3.60 -9.32
CA THR A 134 -24.02 2.35 -9.95
C THR A 134 -22.49 2.21 -10.01
N ILE A 135 -21.75 3.31 -9.84
CA ILE A 135 -20.28 3.37 -9.94
C ILE A 135 -19.69 3.42 -8.54
N PRO A 136 -18.84 2.46 -8.16
CA PRO A 136 -18.15 2.50 -6.87
C PRO A 136 -17.20 3.69 -6.76
N GLU A 137 -17.11 4.26 -5.56
CA GLU A 137 -16.17 5.33 -5.22
C GLU A 137 -15.31 4.92 -4.03
N ILE A 138 -14.08 5.41 -3.98
CA ILE A 138 -13.13 5.09 -2.91
C ILE A 138 -12.92 6.32 -2.04
N ASP A 139 -13.20 6.18 -0.74
CA ASP A 139 -12.84 7.18 0.26
C ASP A 139 -11.34 7.07 0.58
N PRO A 140 -10.53 8.06 0.19
CA PRO A 140 -9.09 8.01 0.41
C PRO A 140 -8.71 8.09 1.90
N ASN A 141 -9.60 8.58 2.78
CA ASN A 141 -9.32 8.68 4.22
C ASN A 141 -9.47 7.34 4.93
N ARG A 142 -10.30 6.44 4.39
CA ARG A 142 -10.50 5.09 4.93
C ARG A 142 -9.63 4.03 4.25
N CYS A 143 -9.15 4.31 3.04
CA CYS A 143 -8.38 3.34 2.26
C CYS A 143 -6.97 3.16 2.81
N MET A 144 -6.62 1.93 3.18
CA MET A 144 -5.28 1.54 3.63
C MET A 144 -4.37 1.03 2.50
N GLY A 145 -4.90 0.86 1.29
CA GLY A 145 -4.12 0.35 0.16
C GLY A 145 -3.75 -1.13 0.27
N CYS A 146 -4.56 -1.92 0.96
CA CYS A 146 -4.32 -3.36 1.17
C CYS A 146 -4.40 -4.23 -0.10
N GLY A 147 -5.05 -3.74 -1.17
CA GLY A 147 -5.12 -4.44 -2.45
C GLY A 147 -6.17 -5.55 -2.54
N GLU A 148 -6.96 -5.83 -1.50
CA GLU A 148 -8.03 -6.87 -1.52
C GLU A 148 -9.08 -6.58 -2.61
N CYS A 149 -9.43 -5.33 -2.83
CA CYS A 149 -10.38 -4.92 -3.86
C CYS A 149 -9.90 -5.21 -5.29
N ILE A 150 -8.57 -5.31 -5.51
CA ILE A 150 -7.98 -5.67 -6.82
C ILE A 150 -8.44 -7.07 -7.22
N HIS A 151 -8.36 -8.03 -6.27
CA HIS A 151 -8.72 -9.43 -6.50
C HIS A 151 -10.23 -9.66 -6.55
N SER A 152 -10.97 -8.80 -5.88
CA SER A 152 -12.46 -8.86 -5.91
C SER A 152 -13.05 -8.28 -7.18
N CYS A 153 -12.27 -7.55 -7.99
CA CYS A 153 -12.72 -7.00 -9.27
C CYS A 153 -12.89 -8.11 -10.30
N ILE A 154 -14.03 -8.13 -10.99
CA ILE A 154 -14.31 -9.14 -12.05
C ILE A 154 -13.58 -8.84 -13.37
N MET A 155 -13.01 -7.65 -13.50
CA MET A 155 -12.29 -7.26 -14.72
C MET A 155 -10.87 -7.86 -14.75
N SER A 156 -10.41 -8.23 -15.93
CA SER A 156 -9.05 -8.70 -16.17
C SER A 156 -8.45 -7.93 -17.38
N PRO A 157 -7.48 -7.03 -17.15
CA PRO A 157 -6.91 -6.66 -15.86
C PRO A 157 -7.94 -5.96 -14.95
N SER A 158 -7.68 -5.98 -13.63
CA SER A 158 -8.54 -5.30 -12.64
C SER A 158 -8.68 -3.81 -12.97
N ALA A 159 -9.89 -3.28 -12.80
CA ALA A 159 -10.13 -1.85 -12.90
C ALA A 159 -9.59 -1.06 -11.68
N ILE A 160 -9.10 -1.76 -10.65
CA ILE A 160 -8.58 -1.15 -9.43
C ILE A 160 -7.08 -1.38 -9.35
N GLN A 161 -6.35 -0.33 -9.00
CA GLN A 161 -4.92 -0.40 -8.70
C GLN A 161 -4.64 0.44 -7.45
N VAL A 162 -3.52 0.15 -6.79
CA VAL A 162 -3.06 0.90 -5.63
C VAL A 162 -1.87 1.74 -6.04
N GLU A 163 -1.93 3.03 -5.72
CA GLU A 163 -0.87 3.98 -5.99
C GLU A 163 -0.17 4.41 -4.71
N THR A 164 1.08 4.84 -4.83
CA THR A 164 1.84 5.41 -3.73
C THR A 164 1.26 6.75 -3.33
N ILE A 165 1.41 7.09 -2.05
CA ILE A 165 1.02 8.40 -1.50
C ILE A 165 2.26 9.23 -1.20
N GLN A 166 2.11 10.53 -1.33
CA GLN A 166 3.11 11.50 -0.88
C GLN A 166 2.74 11.90 0.56
N TYR A 167 3.72 11.86 1.45
CA TYR A 167 3.59 12.27 2.84
C TYR A 167 4.15 13.66 3.05
#